data_d92d6afed83b05450f0ac4f517b345a2
#
_entry.id   d92d6afed83b05450f0ac4f517b345a2
#
_cell.length_a   1.000
_cell.length_b   1.000
_cell.length_c   1.000
_cell.angle_alpha   90.00
_cell.angle_beta   90.00
_cell.angle_gamma   90.00
#
_symmetry.space_group_name_H-M   'P 1'
#
loop_
_entity.id
_entity.type
_entity.pdbx_description
1 polymer ?
#
loop_
_entity_poly.entity_id
_entity_poly.type
_entity_poly.pdbx_seq_one_letter_code
_entity_poly.pdbx_strand_id
1 'polypeptide(L)'
;MKNKLILSTCVVVAMAFSLPSHAQRLIPKQRGMEVVGSVPLIKGEKLFAKDNFGVGVSLIRYLKRENYVFVLAEYEQQNMPYRDYGVKLKDALLHLGYMHPILSDNGKNVFLYGGISALGGYEEINEDKKLLPDRATLLDRSRFVYGGAVHGSVEVFLTDRLLFLVKAQGRLLFGSDVHRFRPVLSAGLRFNL
;
A
#
# COMPACT_ATOMS: atom_id res chain seq x y z
N MET A 1 34.36 0.49 10.26
CA MET A 1 33.77 1.17 9.10
C MET A 1 32.24 1.19 9.13
N LYS A 2 31.53 0.12 9.49
CA LYS A 2 30.05 0.05 9.56
C LYS A 2 29.40 1.12 10.43
N ASN A 3 29.96 1.41 11.62
CA ASN A 3 29.38 2.41 12.55
C ASN A 3 29.47 3.86 12.03
N LYS A 4 30.50 4.17 11.23
CA LYS A 4 30.62 5.51 10.61
C LYS A 4 29.58 5.70 9.49
N LEU A 5 29.26 4.64 8.76
CA LEU A 5 28.23 4.68 7.72
C LEU A 5 26.83 4.89 8.33
N ILE A 6 26.51 4.17 9.40
CA ILE A 6 25.25 4.31 10.12
C ILE A 6 25.12 5.73 10.69
N LEU A 7 26.17 6.25 11.31
CA LEU A 7 26.17 7.61 11.86
C LEU A 7 26.00 8.66 10.76
N SER A 8 26.67 8.49 9.62
CA SER A 8 26.51 9.37 8.45
C SER A 8 25.10 9.35 7.90
N THR A 9 24.48 8.16 7.80
CA THR A 9 23.10 8.03 7.34
C THR A 9 22.12 8.67 8.31
N CYS A 10 22.31 8.50 9.62
CA CYS A 10 21.46 9.17 10.63
C CYS A 10 21.60 10.69 10.59
N VAL A 11 22.80 11.23 10.34
CA VAL A 11 23.03 12.68 10.23
C VAL A 11 22.36 13.24 8.97
N VAL A 12 22.44 12.56 7.84
CA VAL A 12 21.77 12.96 6.61
C VAL A 12 20.25 12.94 6.77
N VAL A 13 19.72 11.92 7.42
CA VAL A 13 18.28 11.83 7.75
C VAL A 13 17.89 12.95 8.71
N ALA A 14 18.67 13.21 9.75
CA ALA A 14 18.39 14.30 10.70
C ALA A 14 18.47 15.69 10.03
N MET A 15 19.39 15.91 9.10
CA MET A 15 19.48 17.17 8.34
C MET A 15 18.30 17.34 7.38
N ALA A 16 17.76 16.25 6.80
CA ALA A 16 16.55 16.31 5.97
C ALA A 16 15.32 16.76 6.77
N PHE A 17 15.28 16.50 8.08
CA PHE A 17 14.22 16.96 8.98
C PHE A 17 14.40 18.39 9.49
N SER A 18 15.58 19.01 9.32
CA SER A 18 15.88 20.35 9.86
C SER A 18 15.66 21.49 8.86
N LEU A 19 15.24 21.23 7.64
CA LEU A 19 14.87 22.29 6.70
C LEU A 19 13.57 22.95 7.20
N PRO A 20 13.54 24.27 7.44
CA PRO A 20 12.30 24.97 7.75
C PRO A 20 11.40 24.93 6.51
N SER A 21 10.59 23.91 6.40
CA SER A 21 9.56 23.84 5.39
C SER A 21 8.43 24.76 5.86
N HIS A 22 8.23 25.87 5.18
CA HIS A 22 6.95 26.58 5.22
C HIS A 22 5.93 25.75 4.43
N ALA A 23 5.67 24.53 4.91
CA ALA A 23 4.80 23.60 4.25
C ALA A 23 3.43 24.24 4.09
N GLN A 24 2.99 24.30 2.87
CA GLN A 24 1.64 24.74 2.56
C GLN A 24 0.68 23.73 3.22
N ARG A 25 -0.16 24.24 4.09
CA ARG A 25 -1.13 23.42 4.82
C ARG A 25 -2.10 22.79 3.85
N LEU A 26 -2.54 21.59 4.18
CA LEU A 26 -3.57 20.88 3.42
C LEU A 26 -4.84 21.73 3.32
N ILE A 27 -5.23 22.09 2.11
CA ILE A 27 -6.38 22.96 1.85
C ILE A 27 -7.62 22.08 1.62
N PRO A 28 -8.75 22.37 2.28
CA PRO A 28 -10.00 21.67 1.99
C PRO A 28 -10.35 21.73 0.50
N LYS A 29 -10.78 20.60 -0.08
CA LYS A 29 -11.07 20.37 -1.51
C LYS A 29 -9.84 20.24 -2.41
N GLN A 30 -8.63 20.39 -1.91
CA GLN A 30 -7.40 20.09 -2.65
C GLN A 30 -7.45 18.64 -3.14
N ARG A 31 -6.91 18.41 -4.32
CA ARG A 31 -6.78 17.09 -4.91
C ARG A 31 -5.34 16.63 -4.84
N GLY A 32 -5.13 15.34 -4.88
CA GLY A 32 -3.80 14.75 -4.97
C GLY A 32 -3.83 13.49 -5.81
N MET A 33 -2.70 13.20 -6.41
CA MET A 33 -2.44 11.93 -7.08
C MET A 33 -1.29 11.23 -6.36
N GLU A 34 -1.46 9.94 -6.12
CA GLU A 34 -0.50 9.13 -5.38
C GLU A 34 -0.12 7.91 -6.20
N VAL A 35 1.16 7.56 -6.17
CA VAL A 35 1.70 6.33 -6.75
C VAL A 35 2.43 5.58 -5.64
N VAL A 36 2.11 4.30 -5.48
CA VAL A 36 2.70 3.43 -4.46
C VAL A 36 3.23 2.15 -5.07
N GLY A 37 4.35 1.68 -4.52
CA GLY A 37 4.80 0.31 -4.65
C GLY A 37 4.44 -0.45 -3.39
N SER A 38 3.98 -1.67 -3.51
CA SER A 38 3.55 -2.48 -2.38
C SER A 38 4.20 -3.87 -2.37
N VAL A 39 4.27 -4.43 -1.18
CA VAL A 39 4.77 -5.79 -0.94
C VAL A 39 3.77 -6.51 -0.05
N PRO A 40 3.17 -7.62 -0.53
CA PRO A 40 2.32 -8.46 0.29
C PRO A 40 3.14 -9.16 1.37
N LEU A 41 2.60 -9.20 2.58
CA LEU A 41 3.22 -9.86 3.73
C LEU A 41 2.72 -11.30 3.82
N ILE A 42 3.46 -12.22 3.21
CA ILE A 42 3.12 -13.65 3.18
C ILE A 42 3.83 -14.36 4.33
N LYS A 43 3.07 -15.11 5.13
CA LYS A 43 3.61 -15.86 6.25
C LYS A 43 4.64 -16.90 5.77
N GLY A 44 5.86 -16.82 6.29
CA GLY A 44 6.94 -17.74 5.96
C GLY A 44 7.82 -17.31 4.78
N GLU A 45 7.49 -16.20 4.10
CA GLU A 45 8.30 -15.67 3.01
C GLU A 45 9.09 -14.41 3.40
N LYS A 46 10.15 -14.12 2.64
CA LYS A 46 10.92 -12.88 2.80
C LYS A 46 10.12 -11.70 2.25
N LEU A 47 10.23 -10.54 2.88
CA LEU A 47 9.56 -9.29 2.49
C LEU A 47 9.73 -8.93 1.00
N PHE A 48 10.87 -9.21 0.42
CA PHE A 48 11.18 -8.95 -1.00
C PHE A 48 11.46 -10.27 -1.73
N ALA A 49 10.53 -11.23 -1.61
CA ALA A 49 10.63 -12.44 -2.42
C ALA A 49 10.41 -12.10 -3.89
N LYS A 50 11.13 -12.82 -4.76
CA LYS A 50 11.00 -12.66 -6.21
C LYS A 50 9.54 -12.93 -6.61
N ASP A 51 8.99 -12.06 -7.45
CA ASP A 51 7.61 -12.12 -7.95
C ASP A 51 6.50 -11.70 -6.95
N ASN A 52 6.84 -11.19 -5.77
CA ASN A 52 5.90 -10.62 -4.80
C ASN A 52 5.99 -9.10 -4.80
N PHE A 53 5.12 -8.46 -5.55
CA PHE A 53 5.08 -7.00 -5.67
C PHE A 53 3.68 -6.52 -6.01
N GLY A 54 3.43 -5.27 -5.74
CA GLY A 54 2.24 -4.57 -6.19
C GLY A 54 2.56 -3.14 -6.57
N VAL A 55 1.67 -2.56 -7.36
CA VAL A 55 1.70 -1.14 -7.73
C VAL A 55 0.30 -0.58 -7.64
N GLY A 56 0.18 0.67 -7.21
CA GLY A 56 -1.11 1.33 -7.09
C GLY A 56 -1.05 2.80 -7.44
N VAL A 57 -2.18 3.29 -7.96
CA VAL A 57 -2.40 4.72 -8.23
C VAL A 57 -3.67 5.16 -7.53
N SER A 58 -3.58 6.24 -6.77
CA SER A 58 -4.73 6.81 -6.05
C SER A 58 -5.04 8.22 -6.49
N LEU A 59 -6.33 8.53 -6.53
CA LEU A 59 -6.85 9.88 -6.58
C LEU A 59 -7.40 10.23 -5.21
N ILE A 60 -6.98 11.39 -4.69
CA ILE A 60 -7.26 11.83 -3.33
C ILE A 60 -7.98 13.17 -3.38
N ARG A 61 -8.90 13.37 -2.45
CA ARG A 61 -9.55 14.64 -2.22
C ARG A 61 -9.57 14.94 -0.74
N TYR A 62 -8.90 16.02 -0.34
CA TYR A 62 -8.90 16.50 1.03
C TYR A 62 -10.24 17.10 1.42
N LEU A 63 -10.66 16.81 2.64
CA LEU A 63 -11.84 17.34 3.28
C LEU A 63 -11.46 18.38 4.33
N LYS A 64 -12.39 18.77 5.18
CA LYS A 64 -12.11 19.61 6.34
C LYS A 64 -11.27 18.83 7.36
N ARG A 65 -10.48 19.55 8.19
CA ARG A 65 -9.65 18.96 9.26
C ARG A 65 -8.66 17.90 8.76
N GLU A 66 -8.09 18.14 7.57
CA GLU A 66 -7.02 17.31 7.01
C GLU A 66 -7.40 15.85 6.71
N ASN A 67 -8.70 15.48 6.88
CA ASN A 67 -9.22 14.20 6.42
C ASN A 67 -9.17 14.12 4.89
N TYR A 68 -9.13 12.92 4.34
CA TYR A 68 -9.29 12.75 2.91
C TYR A 68 -10.03 11.47 2.54
N VAL A 69 -10.69 11.53 1.39
CA VAL A 69 -11.22 10.37 0.68
C VAL A 69 -10.31 10.01 -0.47
N PHE A 70 -10.27 8.74 -0.81
CA PHE A 70 -9.44 8.26 -1.91
C PHE A 70 -10.13 7.16 -2.73
N VAL A 71 -9.73 7.10 -4.00
CA VAL A 71 -9.97 5.98 -4.90
C VAL A 71 -8.60 5.44 -5.26
N LEU A 72 -8.34 4.16 -4.99
CA LEU A 72 -7.08 3.49 -5.31
C LEU A 72 -7.35 2.34 -6.26
N ALA A 73 -6.69 2.35 -7.42
CA ALA A 73 -6.56 1.20 -8.29
C ALA A 73 -5.22 0.54 -8.02
N GLU A 74 -5.24 -0.74 -7.71
CA GLU A 74 -4.06 -1.50 -7.30
C GLU A 74 -3.98 -2.82 -8.07
N TYR A 75 -2.78 -3.13 -8.53
CA TYR A 75 -2.40 -4.43 -9.07
C TYR A 75 -1.37 -5.06 -8.16
N GLU A 76 -1.57 -6.31 -7.80
CA GLU A 76 -0.67 -7.07 -6.95
C GLU A 76 -0.42 -8.46 -7.53
N GLN A 77 0.82 -8.89 -7.49
CA GLN A 77 1.21 -10.25 -7.83
C GLN A 77 1.85 -10.90 -6.60
N GLN A 78 1.42 -12.12 -6.32
CA GLN A 78 1.96 -12.95 -5.25
C GLN A 78 2.33 -14.30 -5.80
N ASN A 79 3.41 -14.88 -5.31
CA ASN A 79 3.80 -16.25 -5.58
C ASN A 79 3.56 -17.08 -4.32
N MET A 80 2.51 -17.88 -4.31
CA MET A 80 2.16 -18.70 -3.16
C MET A 80 2.88 -20.04 -3.21
N PRO A 81 3.63 -20.41 -2.16
CA PRO A 81 4.30 -21.69 -2.12
C PRO A 81 3.27 -22.84 -2.06
N TYR A 82 3.33 -23.73 -3.01
CA TYR A 82 2.54 -24.97 -3.03
C TYR A 82 3.47 -26.15 -3.30
N ARG A 83 3.75 -26.98 -2.27
CA ARG A 83 4.75 -28.05 -2.32
C ARG A 83 6.09 -27.54 -2.84
N ASP A 84 6.56 -28.03 -3.99
CA ASP A 84 7.82 -27.64 -4.63
C ASP A 84 7.65 -26.56 -5.70
N TYR A 85 6.45 -25.98 -5.86
CA TYR A 85 6.15 -24.96 -6.88
C TYR A 85 5.55 -23.69 -6.26
N GLY A 86 5.63 -22.60 -7.03
CA GLY A 86 4.91 -21.36 -6.76
C GLY A 86 3.63 -21.28 -7.61
N VAL A 87 2.49 -21.03 -6.98
CA VAL A 87 1.24 -20.70 -7.67
C VAL A 87 1.11 -19.19 -7.70
N LYS A 88 1.04 -18.62 -8.90
CA LYS A 88 0.88 -17.18 -9.09
C LYS A 88 -0.55 -16.77 -8.79
N LEU A 89 -0.71 -15.81 -7.91
CA LEU A 89 -1.94 -15.11 -7.61
C LEU A 89 -1.78 -13.66 -8.07
N LYS A 90 -2.70 -13.17 -8.88
CA LYS A 90 -2.72 -11.79 -9.35
C LYS A 90 -4.05 -11.16 -8.97
N ASP A 91 -3.99 -10.02 -8.33
CA ASP A 91 -5.15 -9.25 -7.88
C ASP A 91 -5.19 -7.90 -8.60
N ALA A 92 -6.32 -7.57 -9.17
CA ALA A 92 -6.63 -6.22 -9.64
C ALA A 92 -7.77 -5.67 -8.79
N LEU A 93 -7.47 -4.72 -7.90
CA LEU A 93 -8.39 -4.24 -6.88
C LEU A 93 -8.67 -2.74 -7.04
N LEU A 94 -9.91 -2.36 -6.79
CA LEU A 94 -10.33 -0.96 -6.67
C LEU A 94 -10.80 -0.73 -5.23
N HIS A 95 -10.26 0.29 -4.59
CA HIS A 95 -10.61 0.69 -3.23
C HIS A 95 -11.29 2.05 -3.23
N LEU A 96 -12.32 2.20 -2.40
CA LEU A 96 -12.94 3.47 -2.04
C LEU A 96 -12.80 3.64 -0.54
N GLY A 97 -12.11 4.67 -0.10
CA GLY A 97 -11.78 4.79 1.31
C GLY A 97 -11.74 6.20 1.85
N TYR A 98 -11.61 6.24 3.18
CA TYR A 98 -11.52 7.45 3.98
C TYR A 98 -10.36 7.33 4.97
N MET A 99 -9.60 8.41 5.11
CA MET A 99 -8.47 8.53 6.03
C MET A 99 -8.68 9.70 6.98
N HIS A 100 -8.37 9.45 8.25
CA HIS A 100 -8.47 10.41 9.34
C HIS A 100 -7.09 10.65 9.94
N PRO A 101 -6.64 11.90 10.14
CA PRO A 101 -5.39 12.19 10.83
C PRO A 101 -5.54 11.85 12.31
N ILE A 102 -4.68 10.97 12.82
CA ILE A 102 -4.65 10.57 14.23
C ILE A 102 -3.71 11.50 14.99
N LEU A 103 -2.53 11.75 14.43
CA LEU A 103 -1.49 12.60 14.99
C LEU A 103 -0.86 13.44 13.89
N SER A 104 -0.39 14.63 14.26
CA SER A 104 0.46 15.47 13.43
C SER A 104 1.49 16.19 14.29
N ASP A 105 2.64 16.50 13.72
CA ASP A 105 3.61 17.38 14.37
C ASP A 105 3.11 18.83 14.41
N ASN A 106 3.71 19.66 15.26
CA ASN A 106 3.35 21.08 15.40
C ASN A 106 3.54 21.89 14.10
N GLY A 107 4.49 21.48 13.28
CA GLY A 107 4.78 22.10 11.98
C GLY A 107 3.85 21.59 10.86
N LYS A 108 3.06 20.54 11.10
CA LYS A 108 2.23 19.85 10.11
C LYS A 108 3.01 19.34 8.90
N ASN A 109 4.24 18.90 9.15
CA ASN A 109 5.10 18.29 8.17
C ASN A 109 4.98 16.76 8.14
N VAL A 110 4.59 16.18 9.29
CA VAL A 110 4.43 14.72 9.46
C VAL A 110 3.04 14.44 9.99
N PHE A 111 2.37 13.50 9.35
CA PHE A 111 1.04 13.04 9.73
C PHE A 111 1.03 11.53 9.92
N LEU A 112 0.32 11.08 10.95
CA LEU A 112 -0.10 9.70 11.11
C LEU A 112 -1.59 9.63 10.81
N TYR A 113 -1.95 8.84 9.80
CA TYR A 113 -3.34 8.60 9.42
C TYR A 113 -3.79 7.20 9.75
N GLY A 114 -5.06 7.07 10.10
CA GLY A 114 -5.78 5.81 10.15
C GLY A 114 -7.01 5.88 9.27
N GLY A 115 -7.42 4.76 8.68
CA GLY A 115 -8.56 4.78 7.79
C GLY A 115 -9.10 3.41 7.46
N ILE A 116 -10.17 3.44 6.66
CA ILE A 116 -10.88 2.25 6.19
C ILE A 116 -11.24 2.40 4.72
N SER A 117 -11.38 1.29 4.02
CA SER A 117 -11.91 1.26 2.66
C SER A 117 -12.80 0.04 2.42
N ALA A 118 -13.76 0.20 1.52
CA ALA A 118 -14.38 -0.90 0.80
C ALA A 118 -13.52 -1.21 -0.43
N LEU A 119 -13.46 -2.46 -0.83
CA LEU A 119 -12.70 -2.89 -1.99
C LEU A 119 -13.44 -3.96 -2.78
N GLY A 120 -13.18 -3.98 -4.08
CA GLY A 120 -13.67 -5.00 -4.98
C GLY A 120 -12.75 -5.11 -6.18
N GLY A 121 -12.71 -6.27 -6.79
CA GLY A 121 -11.85 -6.51 -7.92
C GLY A 121 -11.89 -7.93 -8.44
N TYR A 122 -10.85 -8.28 -9.17
CA TYR A 122 -10.73 -9.57 -9.82
C TYR A 122 -9.43 -10.25 -9.39
N GLU A 123 -9.56 -11.50 -9.01
CA GLU A 123 -8.47 -12.39 -8.63
C GLU A 123 -8.24 -13.44 -9.71
N GLU A 124 -7.02 -13.53 -10.22
CA GLU A 124 -6.57 -14.53 -11.19
C GLU A 124 -5.60 -15.49 -10.52
N ILE A 125 -5.89 -16.78 -10.61
CA ILE A 125 -5.09 -17.85 -10.00
C ILE A 125 -4.44 -18.67 -11.11
N ASN A 126 -3.12 -18.88 -11.03
CA ASN A 126 -2.34 -19.75 -11.94
C ASN A 126 -2.55 -19.45 -13.43
N GLU A 127 -2.76 -18.19 -13.82
CA GLU A 127 -2.99 -17.79 -15.21
C GLU A 127 -4.14 -18.57 -15.86
N ASP A 128 -5.23 -18.84 -15.12
CA ASP A 128 -6.38 -19.66 -15.49
C ASP A 128 -6.06 -21.13 -15.89
N LYS A 129 -4.84 -21.58 -15.68
CA LYS A 129 -4.45 -22.97 -15.95
C LYS A 129 -4.95 -23.88 -14.85
N LYS A 130 -5.83 -24.84 -15.22
CA LYS A 130 -6.42 -25.80 -14.28
C LYS A 130 -5.44 -26.89 -13.81
N LEU A 131 -4.42 -27.20 -14.60
CA LEU A 131 -3.45 -28.25 -14.32
C LEU A 131 -2.19 -27.64 -13.72
N LEU A 132 -1.83 -28.14 -12.54
CA LEU A 132 -0.52 -27.90 -11.94
C LEU A 132 0.52 -28.86 -12.55
N PRO A 133 1.83 -28.57 -12.43
CA PRO A 133 2.90 -29.43 -12.93
C PRO A 133 2.85 -30.86 -12.40
N ASP A 134 2.28 -31.10 -11.22
CA ASP A 134 2.08 -32.41 -10.58
C ASP A 134 0.79 -33.12 -11.02
N ARG A 135 0.10 -32.61 -12.06
CA ARG A 135 -1.20 -33.07 -12.55
C ARG A 135 -2.37 -32.92 -11.56
N ALA A 136 -2.15 -32.23 -10.45
CA ALA A 136 -3.26 -31.83 -9.58
C ALA A 136 -4.12 -30.78 -10.28
N THR A 137 -5.44 -30.90 -10.14
CA THR A 137 -6.38 -29.95 -10.72
C THR A 137 -6.69 -28.86 -9.69
N LEU A 138 -6.43 -27.61 -10.02
CA LEU A 138 -6.92 -26.47 -9.25
C LEU A 138 -8.43 -26.39 -9.41
N LEU A 139 -9.15 -26.52 -8.29
CA LEU A 139 -10.60 -26.31 -8.23
C LEU A 139 -10.94 -24.83 -8.24
N ASP A 140 -10.01 -23.99 -7.76
CA ASP A 140 -10.16 -22.55 -7.69
C ASP A 140 -9.93 -21.89 -9.04
N ARG A 141 -10.90 -21.07 -9.42
CA ARG A 141 -10.87 -20.29 -10.66
C ARG A 141 -10.71 -18.83 -10.31
N SER A 142 -10.19 -18.10 -11.29
CA SER A 142 -10.26 -16.63 -11.28
C SER A 142 -11.70 -16.16 -11.07
N ARG A 143 -11.88 -15.23 -10.15
CA ARG A 143 -13.21 -14.77 -9.74
C ARG A 143 -13.23 -13.33 -9.25
N PHE A 144 -14.43 -12.81 -9.15
CA PHE A 144 -14.64 -11.51 -8.51
C PHE A 144 -14.50 -11.65 -7.00
N VAL A 145 -13.72 -10.74 -6.41
CA VAL A 145 -13.50 -10.63 -4.96
C VAL A 145 -13.96 -9.28 -4.45
N TYR A 146 -14.41 -9.24 -3.21
CA TYR A 146 -14.84 -8.00 -2.55
C TYR A 146 -14.51 -8.06 -1.07
N GLY A 147 -14.52 -6.90 -0.43
CA GLY A 147 -14.20 -6.86 1.00
C GLY A 147 -13.99 -5.48 1.56
N GLY A 148 -13.20 -5.42 2.62
CA GLY A 148 -12.81 -4.19 3.29
C GLY A 148 -11.35 -4.21 3.68
N ALA A 149 -10.79 -3.03 3.92
CA ALA A 149 -9.44 -2.88 4.45
C ALA A 149 -9.38 -1.82 5.53
N VAL A 150 -8.46 -2.03 6.47
CA VAL A 150 -8.00 -1.03 7.42
C VAL A 150 -6.64 -0.51 6.97
N HIS A 151 -6.39 0.78 7.16
CA HIS A 151 -5.19 1.46 6.72
C HIS A 151 -4.54 2.21 7.87
N GLY A 152 -3.23 2.17 7.93
CA GLY A 152 -2.39 3.08 8.69
C GLY A 152 -1.34 3.68 7.78
N SER A 153 -1.09 4.99 7.83
CA SER A 153 -0.02 5.61 7.04
C SER A 153 0.71 6.68 7.82
N VAL A 154 2.01 6.74 7.57
CA VAL A 154 2.87 7.87 7.93
C VAL A 154 3.16 8.65 6.67
N GLU A 155 2.85 9.94 6.68
CA GLU A 155 2.96 10.84 5.54
C GLU A 155 3.86 12.00 5.91
N VAL A 156 4.91 12.25 5.12
CA VAL A 156 5.91 13.28 5.37
C VAL A 156 5.97 14.23 4.18
N PHE A 157 5.77 15.52 4.42
CA PHE A 157 5.95 16.55 3.39
C PHE A 157 7.43 16.70 3.05
N LEU A 158 7.79 16.46 1.79
CA LEU A 158 9.12 16.75 1.25
C LEU A 158 9.19 18.18 0.71
N THR A 159 8.09 18.64 0.12
CA THR A 159 7.88 20.02 -0.34
C THR A 159 6.42 20.40 -0.10
N ASP A 160 6.03 21.65 -0.44
CA ASP A 160 4.64 22.09 -0.30
C ASP A 160 3.61 21.24 -1.04
N ARG A 161 4.04 20.49 -2.08
CA ARG A 161 3.15 19.68 -2.90
C ARG A 161 3.50 18.21 -2.95
N LEU A 162 4.72 17.83 -2.57
CA LEU A 162 5.20 16.45 -2.66
C LEU A 162 5.29 15.85 -1.27
N LEU A 163 4.64 14.72 -1.07
CA LEU A 163 4.70 13.92 0.14
C LEU A 163 5.33 12.56 -0.15
N PHE A 164 6.15 12.11 0.77
CA PHE A 164 6.54 10.71 0.89
C PHE A 164 5.62 10.03 1.90
N LEU A 165 5.25 8.80 1.62
CA LEU A 165 4.34 8.06 2.49
C LEU A 165 4.74 6.58 2.60
N VAL A 166 4.49 6.03 3.77
CA VAL A 166 4.58 4.60 4.06
C VAL A 166 3.23 4.17 4.62
N LYS A 167 2.64 3.14 4.04
CA LYS A 167 1.32 2.62 4.44
C LYS A 167 1.40 1.15 4.82
N ALA A 168 0.67 0.78 5.85
CA ALA A 168 0.33 -0.59 6.17
C ALA A 168 -1.17 -0.75 5.98
N GLN A 169 -1.59 -1.83 5.33
CA GLN A 169 -3.00 -2.15 5.17
C GLN A 169 -3.26 -3.62 5.48
N GLY A 170 -4.38 -3.86 6.17
CA GLY A 170 -4.90 -5.20 6.41
C GLY A 170 -6.20 -5.36 5.62
N ARG A 171 -6.21 -6.24 4.63
CA ARG A 171 -7.36 -6.51 3.77
C ARG A 171 -8.09 -7.75 4.22
N LEU A 172 -9.43 -7.69 4.23
CA LEU A 172 -10.31 -8.84 4.39
C LEU A 172 -11.05 -9.04 3.08
N LEU A 173 -10.75 -10.13 2.37
CA LEU A 173 -11.31 -10.47 1.07
C LEU A 173 -12.30 -11.62 1.21
N PHE A 174 -13.45 -11.46 0.58
CA PHE A 174 -14.49 -12.47 0.42
C PHE A 174 -14.62 -12.84 -1.04
N GLY A 175 -15.09 -14.07 -1.32
CA GLY A 175 -15.15 -14.61 -2.67
C GLY A 175 -13.86 -15.28 -3.13
N SER A 176 -12.76 -15.18 -2.39
CA SER A 176 -11.52 -15.90 -2.60
C SER A 176 -11.47 -17.16 -1.73
N ASP A 177 -10.93 -18.26 -2.26
CA ASP A 177 -10.65 -19.48 -1.49
C ASP A 177 -9.23 -19.49 -0.91
N VAL A 178 -8.45 -18.47 -1.24
CA VAL A 178 -7.14 -18.18 -0.65
C VAL A 178 -7.33 -17.46 0.69
N HIS A 179 -6.25 -17.24 1.43
CA HIS A 179 -6.30 -16.54 2.72
C HIS A 179 -7.12 -15.25 2.67
N ARG A 180 -8.16 -15.17 3.51
CA ARG A 180 -9.07 -14.01 3.58
C ARG A 180 -8.37 -12.75 4.09
N PHE A 181 -7.44 -12.90 5.03
CA PHE A 181 -6.69 -11.77 5.56
C PHE A 181 -5.34 -11.63 4.86
N ARG A 182 -5.13 -10.49 4.20
CA ARG A 182 -3.92 -10.20 3.42
C ARG A 182 -3.32 -8.86 3.86
N PRO A 183 -2.30 -8.89 4.70
CA PRO A 183 -1.57 -7.69 5.09
C PRO A 183 -0.61 -7.28 3.97
N VAL A 184 -0.50 -5.96 3.75
CA VAL A 184 0.35 -5.37 2.71
C VAL A 184 1.06 -4.15 3.29
N LEU A 185 2.34 -4.01 2.94
CA LEU A 185 3.13 -2.82 3.22
C LEU A 185 3.42 -2.10 1.91
N SER A 186 3.26 -0.78 1.88
CA SER A 186 3.51 0.03 0.69
C SER A 186 4.25 1.31 1.03
N ALA A 187 5.00 1.81 0.05
CA ALA A 187 5.64 3.11 0.10
C ALA A 187 5.45 3.83 -1.23
N GLY A 188 5.39 5.16 -1.19
CA GLY A 188 5.13 5.91 -2.40
C GLY A 188 5.25 7.41 -2.25
N LEU A 189 4.83 8.09 -3.29
CA LEU A 189 4.82 9.53 -3.39
C LEU A 189 3.42 10.02 -3.72
N ARG A 190 3.04 11.14 -3.11
CA ARG A 190 1.80 11.87 -3.41
C ARG A 190 2.15 13.27 -3.87
N PHE A 191 1.52 13.68 -4.95
CA PHE A 191 1.59 15.03 -5.47
C PHE A 191 0.24 15.73 -5.27
N ASN A 192 0.24 16.80 -4.51
CA ASN A 192 -0.93 17.65 -4.28
C ASN A 192 -1.04 18.72 -5.38
N LEU A 193 -2.23 18.82 -5.96
CA LEU A 193 -2.57 19.69 -7.09
C LEU A 193 -3.19 21.00 -6.61
#